data_5db53b630f0dd3b53ea5a3e9177447a5
#
_entry.id   5db53b630f0dd3b53ea5a3e9177447a5
#
_cell.length_a   1.000
_cell.length_b   1.000
_cell.length_c   1.000
_cell.angle_alpha   90.00
_cell.angle_beta   90.00
_cell.angle_gamma   90.00
#
_symmetry.space_group_name_H-M   'P 1'
#
loop_
_entity.id
_entity.type
_entity.pdbx_description
1 polymer ?
#
loop_
_entity_poly.entity_id
_entity_poly.type
_entity_poly.pdbx_seq_one_letter_code
_entity_poly.pdbx_strand_id
1 'polypeptide(L)'
;MIGRRLLGIDFGTSEVKIYKNGSGIVLREKNVVAMKGKKEIVAAGNDAFDMLGKEPEKIDVSMPIKNGVIADIGKMQTLLDGFLKEIFGGRIKNSDYIVAVPKDITEVEKRAFY
;
A
#
# COMPACT_ATOMS: atom_id res chain seq x y z
N MET A 1 -14.57 3.08 26.92
CA MET A 1 -14.60 3.73 25.59
C MET A 1 -13.93 2.85 24.56
N ILE A 2 -14.55 2.69 23.44
CA ILE A 2 -13.91 1.98 22.35
C ILE A 2 -12.89 2.90 21.74
N GLY A 3 -11.63 2.56 21.88
CA GLY A 3 -10.55 3.36 21.31
C GLY A 3 -10.54 3.30 19.79
N ARG A 4 -10.01 4.35 19.17
CA ARG A 4 -9.70 4.33 17.75
C ARG A 4 -8.49 3.45 17.52
N ARG A 5 -8.44 2.80 16.39
CA ARG A 5 -7.28 2.02 16.00
C ARG A 5 -6.17 2.97 15.58
N LEU A 6 -4.98 2.77 16.11
CA LEU A 6 -3.81 3.53 15.69
C LEU A 6 -2.92 2.63 14.85
N LEU A 7 -2.68 3.05 13.63
CA LEU A 7 -1.86 2.32 12.67
C LEU A 7 -0.65 3.14 12.27
N GLY A 8 0.50 2.50 12.25
CA GLY A 8 1.69 3.05 11.64
C GLY A 8 1.90 2.36 10.31
N ILE A 9 2.03 3.11 9.23
CA ILE A 9 2.21 2.57 7.89
C ILE A 9 3.55 3.03 7.36
N ASP A 10 4.45 2.08 7.13
CA ASP A 10 5.74 2.33 6.51
C ASP A 10 5.63 1.92 5.04
N PHE A 11 5.48 2.90 4.16
CA PHE A 11 5.34 2.67 2.74
C PHE A 11 6.71 2.84 2.09
N GLY A 12 7.47 1.75 2.08
CA GLY A 12 8.84 1.75 1.58
C GLY A 12 8.95 1.42 0.10
N THR A 13 10.14 1.54 -0.44
CA THR A 13 10.42 1.23 -1.85
C THR A 13 10.16 -0.24 -2.18
N SER A 14 10.60 -1.13 -1.30
CA SER A 14 10.46 -2.58 -1.52
C SER A 14 9.25 -3.19 -0.85
N GLU A 15 8.93 -2.72 0.34
CA GLU A 15 7.93 -3.34 1.21
C GLU A 15 7.01 -2.31 1.83
N VAL A 16 5.78 -2.76 2.10
CA VAL A 16 4.83 -2.03 2.94
C VAL A 16 4.74 -2.78 4.26
N LYS A 17 4.90 -2.07 5.37
CA LYS A 17 4.70 -2.63 6.71
C LYS A 17 3.62 -1.85 7.41
N ILE A 18 2.70 -2.55 8.05
CA ILE A 18 1.65 -1.91 8.82
C ILE A 18 1.76 -2.41 10.25
N TYR A 19 1.83 -1.47 11.17
CA TYR A 19 1.89 -1.71 12.61
C TYR A 19 0.56 -1.32 13.22
N LYS A 20 0.07 -2.14 14.10
CA LYS A 20 -1.13 -1.85 14.86
C LYS A 20 -0.75 -1.70 16.33
N ASN A 21 -1.21 -0.61 16.96
CA ASN A 21 -0.94 -0.38 18.36
C ASN A 21 -1.38 -1.58 19.22
N GLY A 22 -0.46 -2.11 20.02
CA GLY A 22 -0.71 -3.27 20.87
C GLY A 22 -0.55 -4.63 20.19
N SER A 23 -0.38 -4.67 18.87
CA SER A 23 -0.28 -5.93 18.13
C SER A 23 1.05 -6.11 17.38
N GLY A 24 1.81 -5.03 17.19
CA GLY A 24 3.04 -5.07 16.41
C GLY A 24 2.76 -5.05 14.90
N ILE A 25 3.61 -5.70 14.12
CA ILE A 25 3.45 -5.75 12.67
C ILE A 25 2.30 -6.68 12.32
N VAL A 26 1.27 -6.13 11.67
CA VAL A 26 0.09 -6.91 11.26
C VAL A 26 0.07 -7.17 9.75
N LEU A 27 0.93 -6.48 8.99
CA LEU A 27 1.09 -6.74 7.57
C LEU A 27 2.51 -6.40 7.15
N ARG A 28 3.10 -7.26 6.33
CA ARG A 28 4.38 -7.04 5.70
C ARG A 28 4.32 -7.67 4.32
N GLU A 29 4.24 -6.84 3.29
CA GLU A 29 4.05 -7.27 1.92
C GLU A 29 4.97 -6.48 0.99
N LYS A 30 5.28 -7.05 -0.15
CA LYS A 30 6.00 -6.33 -1.19
C LYS A 30 5.17 -5.15 -1.70
N ASN A 31 5.82 -4.03 -2.00
CA ASN A 31 5.15 -2.85 -2.54
C ASN A 31 5.00 -2.99 -4.05
N VAL A 32 4.13 -3.92 -4.45
CA VAL A 32 3.89 -4.26 -5.85
C VAL A 32 2.39 -4.46 -6.05
N VAL A 33 1.89 -4.02 -7.19
CA VAL A 33 0.49 -4.19 -7.55
C VAL A 33 0.37 -4.70 -8.97
N ALA A 34 -0.54 -5.63 -9.19
CA ALA A 34 -0.87 -6.16 -10.51
C ALA A 34 -2.27 -5.71 -10.86
N MET A 35 -2.43 -5.05 -11.99
CA MET A 35 -3.69 -4.47 -12.41
C MET A 35 -4.06 -4.90 -13.82
N LYS A 36 -5.35 -5.11 -14.02
CA LYS A 36 -5.93 -5.27 -15.34
C LYS A 36 -6.62 -3.96 -15.69
N GLY A 37 -6.10 -3.27 -16.70
CA GLY A 37 -6.56 -1.93 -16.99
C GLY A 37 -6.15 -0.94 -15.91
N LYS A 38 -6.95 0.11 -15.71
CA LYS A 38 -6.61 1.21 -14.81
C LYS A 38 -7.23 1.10 -13.42
N LYS A 39 -8.20 0.22 -13.24
CA LYS A 39 -9.00 0.21 -12.00
C LYS A 39 -9.09 -1.14 -11.31
N GLU A 40 -8.83 -2.23 -12.01
CA GLU A 40 -9.01 -3.55 -11.44
C GLU A 40 -7.69 -4.10 -10.89
N ILE A 41 -7.63 -4.29 -9.56
CA ILE A 41 -6.51 -4.99 -8.93
C ILE A 41 -6.76 -6.49 -9.06
N VAL A 42 -5.78 -7.21 -9.61
CA VAL A 42 -5.84 -8.68 -9.69
C VAL A 42 -4.94 -9.33 -8.65
N ALA A 43 -3.91 -8.63 -8.19
CA ALA A 43 -3.04 -9.11 -7.12
C ALA A 43 -2.33 -7.93 -6.48
N ALA A 44 -1.92 -8.09 -5.23
CA ALA A 44 -1.20 -7.07 -4.48
C ALA A 44 -0.16 -7.72 -3.58
N GLY A 45 0.90 -6.99 -3.28
CA GLY A 45 1.91 -7.46 -2.35
C GLY A 45 2.73 -8.62 -2.89
N ASN A 46 2.92 -9.64 -2.07
CA ASN A 46 3.75 -10.79 -2.42
C ASN A 46 3.22 -11.55 -3.64
N ASP A 47 1.90 -11.66 -3.77
CA ASP A 47 1.30 -12.33 -4.92
C ASP A 47 1.61 -11.59 -6.22
N ALA A 48 1.51 -10.26 -6.20
CA ALA A 48 1.87 -9.44 -7.36
C ALA A 48 3.37 -9.52 -7.65
N PHE A 49 4.20 -9.55 -6.62
CA PHE A 49 5.64 -9.66 -6.77
C PHE A 49 6.02 -10.95 -7.50
N ASP A 50 5.34 -12.05 -7.21
CA ASP A 50 5.58 -13.33 -7.85
C ASP A 50 5.20 -13.31 -9.34
N MET A 51 4.42 -12.35 -9.79
CA MET A 51 4.04 -12.19 -11.19
C MET A 51 5.06 -11.39 -12.01
N LEU A 52 6.04 -10.74 -11.36
CA LEU A 52 7.05 -9.96 -12.07
C LEU A 52 7.83 -10.84 -13.06
N GLY A 53 7.91 -10.39 -14.31
CA GLY A 53 8.57 -11.13 -15.38
C GLY A 53 7.75 -12.27 -15.97
N LYS A 54 6.57 -12.53 -15.43
CA LYS A 54 5.67 -13.61 -15.88
C LYS A 54 4.25 -13.08 -16.08
N GLU A 55 4.12 -11.78 -16.37
CA GLU A 55 2.80 -11.15 -16.41
C GLU A 55 1.92 -11.78 -17.47
N PRO A 56 0.69 -12.20 -17.10
CA PRO A 56 -0.30 -12.63 -18.08
C PRO A 56 -0.66 -11.47 -19.01
N GLU A 57 -1.19 -11.80 -20.17
CA GLU A 57 -1.63 -10.78 -21.12
C GLU A 57 -2.61 -9.80 -20.49
N LYS A 58 -2.43 -8.51 -20.74
CA LYS A 58 -3.25 -7.41 -20.23
C LYS A 58 -3.12 -7.15 -18.73
N ILE A 59 -2.20 -7.83 -18.06
CA ILE A 59 -1.91 -7.55 -16.65
C ILE A 59 -0.63 -6.76 -16.56
N ASP A 60 -0.69 -5.61 -15.88
CA ASP A 60 0.47 -4.76 -15.62
C ASP A 60 0.90 -4.90 -14.17
N VAL A 61 2.13 -5.31 -13.97
CA VAL A 61 2.71 -5.44 -12.62
C VAL A 61 3.69 -4.29 -12.43
N SER A 62 3.47 -3.50 -11.41
CA SER A 62 4.27 -2.30 -11.19
C SER A 62 4.52 -2.02 -9.70
N MET A 63 5.53 -1.20 -9.47
CA MET A 63 5.88 -0.72 -8.14
C MET A 63 5.50 0.75 -8.04
N PRO A 64 4.60 1.12 -7.11
CA PRO A 64 4.20 2.52 -6.96
C PRO A 64 5.34 3.44 -6.53
N ILE A 65 6.37 2.89 -5.87
CA ILE A 65 7.55 3.66 -5.45
C ILE A 65 8.77 3.07 -6.14
N LYS A 66 9.51 3.93 -6.84
CA LYS A 66 10.76 3.54 -7.54
C LYS A 66 11.86 4.52 -7.15
N ASN A 67 13.02 3.98 -6.78
CA ASN A 67 14.19 4.79 -6.42
C ASN A 67 13.88 5.82 -5.33
N GLY A 68 13.04 5.45 -4.35
CA GLY A 68 12.66 6.34 -3.27
C GLY A 68 11.68 7.43 -3.65
N VAL A 69 11.09 7.38 -4.84
CA VAL A 69 10.16 8.39 -5.34
C VAL A 69 8.82 7.75 -5.67
N ILE A 70 7.72 8.43 -5.33
CA ILE A 70 6.39 7.96 -5.69
C ILE A 70 6.20 8.11 -7.19
N ALA A 71 6.12 6.97 -7.90
CA ALA A 71 5.93 6.95 -9.34
C ALA A 71 4.44 7.03 -9.72
N ASP A 72 3.55 6.51 -8.86
CA ASP A 72 2.11 6.50 -9.12
C ASP A 72 1.34 6.53 -7.81
N ILE A 73 0.82 7.71 -7.47
CA ILE A 73 0.09 7.93 -6.22
C ILE A 73 -1.25 7.18 -6.21
N GLY A 74 -1.92 7.09 -7.35
CA GLY A 74 -3.20 6.39 -7.45
C GLY A 74 -3.06 4.90 -7.16
N LYS A 75 -2.04 4.27 -7.74
CA LYS A 75 -1.75 2.85 -7.47
C LYS A 75 -1.37 2.64 -6.00
N MET A 76 -0.61 3.57 -5.44
CA MET A 76 -0.21 3.50 -4.05
C MET A 76 -1.42 3.55 -3.11
N GLN A 77 -2.36 4.45 -3.37
CA GLN A 77 -3.60 4.56 -2.58
C GLN A 77 -4.45 3.30 -2.73
N THR A 78 -4.58 2.79 -3.94
CA THR A 78 -5.35 1.58 -4.21
C THR A 78 -4.74 0.37 -3.51
N LEU A 79 -3.42 0.25 -3.53
CA LEU A 79 -2.71 -0.82 -2.86
C LEU A 79 -2.91 -0.75 -1.34
N LEU A 80 -2.79 0.44 -0.77
CA LEU A 80 -2.98 0.65 0.65
C LEU A 80 -4.40 0.29 1.08
N ASP A 81 -5.40 0.72 0.32
CA ASP A 81 -6.80 0.37 0.57
C ASP A 81 -7.00 -1.14 0.60
N GLY A 82 -6.40 -1.85 -0.35
CA GLY A 82 -6.47 -3.30 -0.40
C GLY A 82 -5.89 -3.96 0.84
N PHE A 83 -4.74 -3.50 1.28
CA PHE A 83 -4.11 -4.03 2.49
C PHE A 83 -4.92 -3.73 3.75
N LEU A 84 -5.48 -2.54 3.86
CA LEU A 84 -6.30 -2.17 5.01
C LEU A 84 -7.58 -3.00 5.06
N LYS A 85 -8.21 -3.26 3.93
CA LYS A 85 -9.37 -4.13 3.85
C LYS A 85 -9.04 -5.56 4.27
N GLU A 86 -7.88 -6.05 3.87
CA GLU A 86 -7.40 -7.37 4.25
C GLU A 86 -7.25 -7.48 5.77
N ILE A 87 -6.63 -6.47 6.40
CA ILE A 87 -6.42 -6.46 7.85
C ILE A 87 -7.73 -6.39 8.62
N PHE A 88 -8.69 -5.58 8.15
CA PHE A 88 -9.92 -5.28 8.88
C PHE A 88 -11.17 -5.95 8.32
N GLY A 89 -11.04 -6.84 7.36
CA GLY A 89 -12.18 -7.52 6.76
C GLY A 89 -13.15 -6.57 6.07
N GLY A 90 -12.64 -5.50 5.47
CA GLY A 90 -13.45 -4.52 4.78
C GLY A 90 -13.96 -3.36 5.63
N ARG A 91 -13.68 -3.36 6.93
CA ARG A 91 -14.10 -2.31 7.85
C ARG A 91 -12.94 -1.44 8.27
N ILE A 92 -12.84 -0.24 7.70
CA ILE A 92 -11.72 0.68 7.93
C ILE A 92 -12.19 1.91 8.75
N LYS A 93 -13.23 1.77 9.55
CA LYS A 93 -13.77 2.88 10.35
C LYS A 93 -12.98 3.04 11.65
N ASN A 94 -12.92 4.26 12.13
CA ASN A 94 -12.35 4.62 13.44
C ASN A 94 -10.88 4.25 13.57
N SER A 95 -10.10 4.51 12.50
CA SER A 95 -8.66 4.32 12.51
C SER A 95 -7.95 5.64 12.30
N ASP A 96 -6.89 5.84 13.06
CA ASP A 96 -5.96 6.95 12.86
C ASP A 96 -4.69 6.39 12.24
N TYR A 97 -4.13 7.09 11.28
CA TYR A 97 -2.97 6.62 10.53
C TYR A 97 -1.79 7.56 10.68
N ILE A 98 -0.61 6.98 10.83
CA ILE A 98 0.65 7.68 10.68
C ILE A 98 1.35 7.00 9.51
N VAL A 99 1.59 7.75 8.44
CA VAL A 99 2.17 7.19 7.22
C VAL A 99 3.59 7.71 7.02
N ALA A 100 4.55 6.81 6.99
CA ALA A 100 5.92 7.12 6.64
C ALA A 100 6.12 6.86 5.15
N VAL A 101 6.62 7.86 4.45
CA VAL A 101 6.84 7.81 3.00
C VAL A 101 8.29 8.19 2.68
N PRO A 102 8.76 7.95 1.45
CA PRO A 102 10.12 8.33 1.06
C PRO A 102 10.40 9.80 1.29
N LYS A 103 11.65 10.10 1.67
CA LYS A 103 12.07 11.46 2.06
C LYS A 103 11.91 12.51 0.96
N ASP A 104 12.07 12.12 -0.27
CA ASP A 104 12.16 13.03 -1.42
C ASP A 104 10.83 13.25 -2.15
N ILE A 105 9.71 13.03 -1.47
CA ILE A 105 8.41 13.31 -2.08
C ILE A 105 8.13 14.82 -2.09
N THR A 106 7.40 15.28 -3.10
CA THR A 106 7.02 16.68 -3.24
C THR A 106 5.92 17.07 -2.26
N GLU A 107 5.72 18.37 -2.04
CA GLU A 107 4.63 18.86 -1.20
C GLU A 107 3.26 18.43 -1.73
N VAL A 108 3.11 18.33 -3.04
CA VAL A 108 1.86 17.87 -3.65
C VAL A 108 1.63 16.41 -3.31
N GLU A 109 2.66 15.59 -3.42
CA GLU A 109 2.59 14.17 -3.08
C GLU A 109 2.29 13.97 -1.60
N LYS A 110 2.95 14.73 -0.73
CA LYS A 110 2.68 14.68 0.71
C LYS A 110 1.23 14.97 1.02
N ARG A 111 0.64 15.98 0.40
CA ARG A 111 -0.76 16.34 0.64
C ARG A 111 -1.74 15.27 0.19
N ALA A 112 -1.35 14.41 -0.75
CA ALA A 112 -2.20 13.32 -1.20
C ALA A 112 -2.45 12.26 -0.11
N PHE A 113 -1.61 12.22 0.94
CA PHE A 113 -1.77 11.28 2.05
C PHE A 113 -2.52 11.88 3.24
N TYR A 114 -2.73 13.16 3.24
CA TYR A 114 -3.39 13.87 4.33
C TYR A 114 -4.73 14.44 3.88
#